data_ee057f56b8511c7857b351c9d0e546c8
#
_entry.id   ee057f56b8511c7857b351c9d0e546c8
#
_cell.length_a   1.000
_cell.length_b   1.000
_cell.length_c   1.000
_cell.angle_alpha   90.00
_cell.angle_beta   90.00
_cell.angle_gamma   90.00
#
_symmetry.space_group_name_H-M   'P 1'
#
loop_
_entity.id
_entity.type
_entity.pdbx_description
1 polymer ?
#
loop_
_entity_poly.entity_id
_entity_poly.type
_entity_poly.pdbx_seq_one_letter_code
_entity_poly.pdbx_strand_id
1 'polypeptide(L)'
;MSFSGRPYGFVDEALASHGRQRRIVMTVNQFFTAGRVVTNSDLLTVLPRHFVPTTGMANELLLKDLPLDVPPVHVEAVWHVRHHHDQGHVWLREQLLKLSQRVFDTPRQSF
;
A
#
# COMPACT_ATOMS: atom_id res chain seq x y z
N MET A 1 -4.84 1.20 7.55
CA MET A 1 -3.66 2.07 7.48
C MET A 1 -4.03 3.39 6.83
N SER A 2 -3.41 4.47 7.24
CA SER A 2 -3.67 5.81 6.69
C SER A 2 -2.35 6.53 6.44
N PHE A 3 -2.15 7.06 5.22
CA PHE A 3 -0.94 7.82 4.88
C PHE A 3 -0.91 9.22 5.49
N SER A 4 -2.07 9.77 5.83
CA SER A 4 -2.19 11.11 6.41
C SER A 4 -2.27 11.10 7.93
N GLY A 5 -2.30 9.93 8.56
CA GLY A 5 -2.54 9.79 9.99
C GLY A 5 -3.99 10.03 10.39
N ARG A 6 -4.87 10.35 9.44
CA ARG A 6 -6.29 10.54 9.70
C ARG A 6 -7.01 9.21 9.83
N PRO A 7 -8.04 9.10 10.69
CA PRO A 7 -8.77 7.85 10.86
C PRO A 7 -9.70 7.50 9.70
N TYR A 8 -9.78 8.32 8.66
CA TYR A 8 -10.64 8.10 7.49
C TYR A 8 -9.80 7.98 6.22
N GLY A 9 -9.97 6.91 5.47
CA GLY A 9 -9.21 6.64 4.25
C GLY A 9 -10.08 6.16 3.10
N PHE A 10 -9.45 5.70 2.02
CA PHE A 10 -10.15 5.29 0.80
C PHE A 10 -11.08 4.07 1.01
N VAL A 11 -10.74 3.18 1.93
CA VAL A 11 -11.60 2.04 2.30
C VAL A 11 -12.88 2.53 2.97
N ASP A 12 -12.77 3.57 3.80
CA ASP A 12 -13.92 4.15 4.50
C ASP A 12 -14.88 4.82 3.53
N GLU A 13 -14.36 5.46 2.48
CA GLU A 13 -15.19 6.00 1.41
C GLU A 13 -15.95 4.90 0.66
N ALA A 14 -15.27 3.81 0.33
CA ALA A 14 -15.90 2.67 -0.33
C ALA A 14 -16.98 2.03 0.54
N LEU A 15 -16.74 1.89 1.84
CA LEU A 15 -17.73 1.37 2.77
C LEU A 15 -18.92 2.32 2.92
N ALA A 16 -18.68 3.63 2.98
CA ALA A 16 -19.74 4.62 3.08
C ALA A 16 -20.69 4.57 1.88
N SER A 17 -20.18 4.31 0.68
CA SER A 17 -21.01 4.17 -0.53
C SER A 17 -21.97 2.99 -0.44
N HIS A 18 -21.70 2.00 0.40
CA HIS A 18 -22.57 0.85 0.69
C HIS A 18 -23.34 1.00 1.99
N GLY A 19 -23.36 2.18 2.60
CA GLY A 19 -24.01 2.44 3.87
C GLY A 19 -23.36 1.75 5.05
N ARG A 20 -22.06 1.47 4.95
CA ARG A 20 -21.32 0.76 5.97
C ARG A 20 -20.17 1.58 6.54
N GLN A 21 -19.75 1.22 7.72
CA GLN A 21 -18.66 1.90 8.43
C GLN A 21 -17.85 0.86 9.21
N ARG A 22 -16.53 0.96 9.17
CA ARG A 22 -15.67 0.14 10.01
C ARG A 22 -15.36 0.87 11.32
N ARG A 23 -15.10 0.09 12.37
CA ARG A 23 -14.63 0.62 13.65
C ARG A 23 -13.11 0.75 13.58
N ILE A 24 -12.61 1.96 13.66
CA ILE A 24 -11.17 2.24 13.66
C ILE A 24 -10.68 2.26 15.10
N VAL A 25 -9.84 1.28 15.42
CA VAL A 25 -9.25 1.13 16.76
C VAL A 25 -7.90 1.84 16.82
N MET A 26 -7.14 1.81 15.70
CA MET A 26 -5.80 2.38 15.63
C MET A 26 -5.51 2.80 14.19
N THR A 27 -4.76 3.87 14.03
CA THR A 27 -4.20 4.28 12.74
C THR A 27 -2.68 4.25 12.80
N VAL A 28 -2.07 3.76 11.72
CA VAL A 28 -0.63 3.75 11.53
C VAL A 28 -0.31 4.26 10.12
N ASN A 29 0.89 4.75 9.92
CA ASN A 29 1.31 5.32 8.65
C ASN A 29 2.41 4.53 7.93
N GLN A 30 2.76 3.34 8.43
CA GLN A 30 3.78 2.49 7.85
C GLN A 30 3.27 1.06 7.71
N PHE A 31 3.62 0.41 6.59
CA PHE A 31 3.20 -0.97 6.30
C PHE A 31 3.78 -1.96 7.32
N PHE A 32 5.04 -1.80 7.69
CA PHE A 32 5.68 -2.66 8.68
C PHE A 32 4.94 -2.62 10.01
N THR A 33 4.61 -1.42 10.48
CA THR A 33 3.87 -1.24 11.73
C THR A 33 2.48 -1.86 11.66
N ALA A 34 1.78 -1.68 10.53
CA ALA A 34 0.48 -2.30 10.32
C ALA A 34 0.56 -3.82 10.40
N GLY A 35 1.58 -4.43 9.79
CA GLY A 35 1.79 -5.87 9.86
C GLY A 35 2.01 -6.36 11.28
N ARG A 36 2.83 -5.67 12.06
CA ARG A 36 3.08 -6.04 13.45
C ARG A 36 1.86 -5.93 14.34
N VAL A 37 1.07 -4.88 14.15
CA VAL A 37 -0.17 -4.70 14.93
C VAL A 37 -1.15 -5.85 14.63
N VAL A 38 -1.32 -6.20 13.37
CA VAL A 38 -2.26 -7.25 12.96
C VAL A 38 -1.82 -8.62 13.45
N THR A 39 -0.51 -8.94 13.38
CA THR A 39 0.00 -10.24 13.83
C THR A 39 -0.10 -10.42 15.36
N ASN A 40 -0.14 -9.35 16.11
CA ASN A 40 -0.20 -9.38 17.57
C ASN A 40 -1.57 -9.00 18.15
N SER A 41 -2.62 -9.00 17.34
CA SER A 41 -3.96 -8.60 17.77
C SER A 41 -5.02 -9.32 16.93
N ASP A 42 -6.27 -9.08 17.26
CA ASP A 42 -7.42 -9.54 16.46
C ASP A 42 -7.86 -8.50 15.42
N LEU A 43 -7.05 -7.49 15.19
CA LEU A 43 -7.36 -6.41 14.29
C LEU A 43 -7.12 -6.81 12.83
N LEU A 44 -7.83 -6.14 11.94
CA LEU A 44 -7.68 -6.28 10.49
C LEU A 44 -7.15 -4.98 9.91
N THR A 45 -6.46 -5.08 8.78
CA THR A 45 -6.03 -3.90 8.03
C THR A 45 -6.17 -4.16 6.53
N VAL A 46 -6.14 -3.10 5.76
CA VAL A 46 -6.13 -3.16 4.29
C VAL A 46 -4.83 -2.58 3.80
N LEU A 47 -4.09 -3.35 3.03
CA LEU A 47 -2.80 -2.97 2.47
C LEU A 47 -2.79 -3.32 0.97
N PRO A 48 -2.07 -2.55 0.14
CA PRO A 48 -1.77 -3.01 -1.22
C PRO A 48 -1.00 -4.32 -1.18
N ARG A 49 -1.46 -5.31 -1.95
CA ARG A 49 -0.92 -6.68 -1.91
C ARG A 49 0.60 -6.72 -2.12
N HIS A 50 1.11 -5.89 -3.01
CA HIS A 50 2.54 -5.86 -3.33
C HIS A 50 3.43 -5.41 -2.17
N PHE A 51 2.88 -4.73 -1.19
CA PHE A 51 3.61 -4.25 -0.03
C PHE A 51 3.58 -5.20 1.16
N VAL A 52 2.78 -6.25 1.11
CA VAL A 52 2.69 -7.23 2.21
C VAL A 52 4.05 -7.87 2.52
N PRO A 53 4.87 -8.29 1.54
CA PRO A 53 6.20 -8.82 1.83
C PRO A 53 7.11 -7.84 2.59
N THR A 54 6.93 -6.53 2.41
CA THR A 54 7.74 -5.52 3.10
C THR A 54 7.44 -5.44 4.60
N THR A 55 6.34 -6.02 5.06
CA THR A 55 6.04 -6.11 6.49
C THR A 55 6.98 -7.07 7.22
N GLY A 56 7.66 -7.95 6.47
CA GLY A 56 8.49 -9.02 7.05
C GLY A 56 7.69 -10.15 7.67
N MET A 57 6.36 -10.15 7.55
CA MET A 57 5.45 -11.06 8.26
C MET A 57 4.47 -11.75 7.32
N ALA A 58 4.79 -11.85 6.03
CA ALA A 58 3.88 -12.41 5.02
C ALA A 58 3.41 -13.82 5.39
N ASN A 59 4.28 -14.63 6.02
CA ASN A 59 3.95 -16.00 6.43
C ASN A 59 2.99 -16.06 7.63
N GLU A 60 2.83 -14.98 8.36
CA GLU A 60 1.97 -14.89 9.54
C GLU A 60 0.65 -14.19 9.25
N LEU A 61 0.45 -13.73 8.02
CA LEU A 61 -0.73 -12.98 7.60
C LEU A 61 -1.55 -13.79 6.63
N LEU A 62 -2.86 -13.81 6.86
CA LEU A 62 -3.82 -14.36 5.90
C LEU A 62 -4.31 -13.22 5.00
N LEU A 63 -4.14 -13.39 3.69
CA LEU A 63 -4.54 -12.41 2.69
C LEU A 63 -5.84 -12.83 2.03
N LYS A 64 -6.77 -11.90 1.94
CA LYS A 64 -8.02 -12.08 1.19
C LYS A 64 -8.29 -10.84 0.36
N ASP A 65 -8.90 -11.02 -0.79
CA ASP A 65 -9.35 -9.92 -1.62
C ASP A 65 -10.48 -9.16 -0.93
N LEU A 66 -10.50 -7.85 -1.12
CA LEU A 66 -11.59 -7.03 -0.63
C LEU A 66 -12.89 -7.37 -1.36
N PRO A 67 -14.00 -7.54 -0.63
CA PRO A 67 -15.31 -7.69 -1.25
C PRO A 67 -15.93 -6.36 -1.71
N LEU A 68 -15.10 -5.38 -1.98
CA LEU A 68 -15.47 -4.02 -2.36
C LEU A 68 -14.67 -3.60 -3.58
N ASP A 69 -15.28 -2.78 -4.43
CA ASP A 69 -14.56 -2.10 -5.49
C ASP A 69 -13.81 -0.90 -4.91
N VAL A 70 -12.50 -1.01 -4.91
CA VAL A 70 -11.60 0.05 -4.44
C VAL A 70 -10.70 0.45 -5.61
N PRO A 71 -10.54 1.77 -5.87
CA PRO A 71 -9.64 2.21 -6.93
C PRO A 71 -8.21 1.69 -6.71
N PRO A 72 -7.50 1.29 -7.78
CA PRO A 72 -6.10 0.88 -7.64
C PRO A 72 -5.26 2.05 -7.14
N VAL A 73 -4.25 1.74 -6.34
CA VAL A 73 -3.28 2.73 -5.85
C VAL A 73 -2.30 3.04 -6.97
N HIS A 74 -2.22 4.31 -7.35
CA HIS A 74 -1.24 4.80 -8.30
C HIS A 74 -0.02 5.31 -7.55
N VAL A 75 1.14 4.79 -7.91
CA VAL A 75 2.43 5.23 -7.36
C VAL A 75 3.20 5.92 -8.46
N GLU A 76 3.59 7.15 -8.23
CA GLU A 76 4.27 7.97 -9.20
C GLU A 76 5.60 8.46 -8.67
N ALA A 77 6.60 8.60 -9.55
CA ALA A 77 7.82 9.30 -9.24
C ALA A 77 7.68 10.76 -9.66
N VAL A 78 8.09 11.67 -8.79
CA VAL A 78 7.99 13.10 -9.02
C VAL A 78 9.35 13.73 -8.80
N TRP A 79 9.76 14.63 -9.68
CA TRP A 79 11.00 15.37 -9.54
C TRP A 79 10.86 16.79 -10.07
N HIS A 80 11.76 17.66 -9.63
CA HIS A 80 11.77 19.04 -10.11
C HIS A 80 12.28 19.11 -11.55
N VAL A 81 11.65 19.92 -12.38
CA VAL A 81 11.98 20.06 -13.82
C VAL A 81 13.45 20.41 -14.06
N ARG A 82 14.10 21.13 -13.13
CA ARG A 82 15.53 21.49 -13.24
C ARG A 82 16.47 20.28 -13.31
N HIS A 83 16.05 19.11 -12.79
CA HIS A 83 16.83 17.88 -12.80
C HIS A 83 16.45 16.94 -13.95
N HIS A 84 15.54 17.37 -14.83
CA HIS A 84 15.01 16.50 -15.87
C HIS A 84 16.08 15.96 -16.81
N HIS A 85 17.07 16.75 -17.16
CA HIS A 85 18.16 16.39 -18.07
C HIS A 85 19.48 16.04 -17.35
N ASP A 86 19.52 16.05 -16.04
CA ASP A 86 20.69 15.61 -15.28
C ASP A 86 20.92 14.12 -15.48
N GLN A 87 22.10 13.74 -16.00
CA GLN A 87 22.38 12.35 -16.37
C GLN A 87 22.33 11.39 -15.20
N GLY A 88 22.87 11.79 -14.05
CA GLY A 88 22.80 10.97 -12.84
C GLY A 88 21.37 10.75 -12.38
N HIS A 89 20.56 11.80 -12.44
CA HIS A 89 19.15 11.73 -12.09
C HIS A 89 18.37 10.87 -13.07
N VAL A 90 18.63 11.01 -14.37
CA VAL A 90 18.02 10.18 -15.42
C VAL A 90 18.34 8.70 -15.17
N TRP A 91 19.60 8.40 -14.89
CA TRP A 91 20.03 7.03 -14.59
C TRP A 91 19.26 6.44 -13.40
N LEU A 92 19.15 7.21 -12.30
CA LEU A 92 18.41 6.78 -11.11
C LEU A 92 16.93 6.54 -11.41
N ARG A 93 16.30 7.43 -12.15
CA ARG A 93 14.89 7.26 -12.55
C ARG A 93 14.68 5.98 -13.34
N GLU A 94 15.57 5.70 -14.28
CA GLU A 94 15.50 4.48 -15.08
C GLU A 94 15.65 3.22 -14.22
N GLN A 95 16.53 3.24 -13.24
CA GLN A 95 16.67 2.12 -12.30
C GLN A 95 15.41 1.93 -11.45
N LEU A 96 14.85 3.01 -10.94
CA LEU A 96 13.60 2.96 -10.18
C LEU A 96 12.45 2.44 -11.03
N LEU A 97 12.35 2.86 -12.29
CA LEU A 97 11.32 2.36 -13.20
C LEU A 97 11.46 0.87 -13.44
N LYS A 98 12.66 0.37 -13.70
CA LYS A 98 12.91 -1.06 -13.89
C LYS A 98 12.54 -1.88 -12.66
N LEU A 99 12.92 -1.39 -11.47
CA LEU A 99 12.59 -2.05 -10.21
C LEU A 99 11.09 -2.05 -9.96
N SER A 100 10.42 -0.93 -10.21
CA SER A 100 8.97 -0.84 -10.01
C SER A 100 8.22 -1.78 -10.93
N GLN A 101 8.65 -1.97 -12.18
CA GLN A 101 8.05 -2.93 -13.09
C GLN A 101 8.16 -4.35 -12.55
N ARG A 102 9.28 -4.73 -11.97
CA ARG A 102 9.43 -6.05 -11.34
C ARG A 102 8.50 -6.24 -10.14
N VAL A 103 8.29 -5.20 -9.36
CA VAL A 103 7.46 -5.27 -8.14
C VAL A 103 5.98 -5.26 -8.50
N PHE A 104 5.54 -4.37 -9.40
CA PHE A 104 4.13 -4.14 -9.65
C PHE A 104 3.56 -4.97 -10.80
N ASP A 105 4.39 -5.43 -11.74
CA ASP A 105 3.97 -6.31 -12.83
C ASP A 105 4.08 -7.80 -12.48
N THR A 106 4.55 -8.13 -11.28
CA THR A 106 4.58 -9.52 -10.83
C THR A 106 3.15 -10.06 -10.79
N PRO A 107 2.87 -11.19 -11.45
CA PRO A 107 1.52 -11.79 -11.41
C PRO A 107 1.07 -11.96 -9.96
N ARG A 108 -0.23 -11.73 -9.72
CA ARG A 108 -0.82 -12.00 -8.42
C ARG A 108 -0.55 -13.45 -8.05
N GLN A 109 0.37 -13.65 -7.14
CA GLN A 109 0.54 -14.96 -6.54
C GLN A 109 -0.46 -15.08 -5.42
N SER A 110 -1.24 -16.15 -5.46
CA SER A 110 -2.03 -16.52 -4.29
C SER A 110 -1.06 -17.01 -3.23
N PHE A 111 -1.03 -16.32 -2.15
CA PHE A 111 -0.29 -16.79 -0.99
C PHE A 111 -1.07 -17.84 -0.24
#